data_88bf0723b6272e2ca2a2d3d954b6db05
#
_entry.id   88bf0723b6272e2ca2a2d3d954b6db05
#
_cell.length_a   1.000
_cell.length_b   1.000
_cell.length_c   1.000
_cell.angle_alpha   90.00
_cell.angle_beta   90.00
_cell.angle_gamma   90.00
#
_symmetry.space_group_name_H-M   'P 1'
#
loop_
_entity.id
_entity.type
_entity.pdbx_description
1 polymer ?
#
loop_
_entity_poly.entity_id
_entity_poly.type
_entity_poly.pdbx_seq_one_letter_code
_entity_poly.pdbx_strand_id
1 'polypeptide(L)'
;MGGVLSLSPMVDVCRTPSFNRLEESYGEDGYLSAVMGTAFVKGLQQGDLKKGVGACSKHYLGYGGGGDADEKEMMEDILLPHETMIRLAGCKALMPGYHAVHGTKCVANSEILNDILRDYLGFDGMVVSDYTAIDQLPGLDTPLQKAVAAINGGNDVDFPRGENYQYLQEALDKGLVKKEVFERAVKDVLRYKIRAGLMDKNPYLYSTEDVKLDTKEERQTAYDIASQSIVLLENNGVLPLVKEADVNSAKQVKNILLTGPNANSIWAMCGDYSFPSMFYFWQSWKKKWDDSHLPHIVKLLEAMQASKPEGINIKYSRGCDWTEEIETKFEESGDKRAWEYQLLHRKVDSGEKADKAEALAMAKESDVIVAAVGENVMLCGENRERDGLKLPGKQEEYVEELLATGKPVVLVVFGGRAQVISKIAKRCAAVIQAWYPGEEGGTAVADILYGKISPSAKLSVSYPNTEVYEPICYNYSTRQDARVEWPFGYGLSYTTFAYKNLQAVKELSTASESSNIYFEVTNTGKVRADEIAQVYLSPTQSNQQIHPIQLQGFARISLNPGETKRVCIKFYTDQFGYYSHQGNRQWNIAPGTYELKIGASSQDIRLKQQIVLTGDKVVKPLRDHYFSEVIR
;
A
#
# COMPACT_ATOMS: atom_id res chain seq x y z
N MET A 1 4.28 1.89 25.64
CA MET A 1 5.47 1.99 24.79
C MET A 1 6.06 3.41 24.74
N GLY A 2 5.34 4.46 25.04
CA GLY A 2 5.82 5.83 25.17
C GLY A 2 6.25 6.52 23.86
N GLY A 3 6.00 5.93 22.71
CA GLY A 3 6.21 6.57 21.41
C GLY A 3 5.14 7.63 21.16
N VAL A 4 5.57 8.83 20.77
CA VAL A 4 4.67 9.97 20.52
C VAL A 4 4.62 10.39 19.05
N LEU A 5 5.48 9.79 18.21
CA LEU A 5 5.56 10.00 16.77
C LEU A 5 5.81 8.66 16.09
N SER A 6 4.99 8.31 15.13
CA SER A 6 5.21 7.22 14.19
C SER A 6 5.69 7.81 12.86
N LEU A 7 6.76 7.25 12.29
CA LEU A 7 7.27 7.66 10.97
C LEU A 7 6.46 6.98 9.85
N SER A 8 5.14 7.10 9.95
CA SER A 8 4.14 6.56 9.04
C SER A 8 2.88 7.44 9.01
N PRO A 9 2.02 7.33 7.98
CA PRO A 9 2.06 6.39 6.87
C PRO A 9 2.99 6.83 5.74
N MET A 10 3.45 5.86 4.94
CA MET A 10 4.00 6.12 3.62
C MET A 10 2.84 6.24 2.63
N VAL A 11 2.76 7.38 1.95
CA VAL A 11 1.67 7.70 1.01
C VAL A 11 2.20 8.10 -0.37
N ASP A 12 3.40 7.68 -0.68
CA ASP A 12 3.96 7.84 -2.01
C ASP A 12 3.03 7.22 -3.05
N VAL A 13 2.70 7.96 -4.09
CA VAL A 13 1.96 7.47 -5.25
C VAL A 13 2.94 6.68 -6.11
N CYS A 14 2.91 5.36 -6.01
CA CYS A 14 3.91 4.48 -6.61
C CYS A 14 3.58 4.20 -8.08
N ARG A 15 4.21 4.96 -8.98
CA ARG A 15 3.96 4.89 -10.42
C ARG A 15 4.74 3.79 -11.13
N THR A 16 5.83 3.32 -10.52
CA THR A 16 6.72 2.32 -11.11
C THR A 16 6.53 0.99 -10.40
N PRO A 17 6.10 -0.08 -11.09
CA PRO A 17 5.88 -1.39 -10.48
C PRO A 17 7.14 -2.01 -9.85
N SER A 18 8.32 -1.62 -10.33
CA SER A 18 9.61 -2.09 -9.82
C SER A 18 10.08 -1.37 -8.56
N PHE A 19 9.36 -0.34 -8.08
CA PHE A 19 9.73 0.35 -6.85
C PHE A 19 9.74 -0.61 -5.67
N ASN A 20 10.90 -0.79 -5.04
CA ASN A 20 11.13 -1.79 -3.99
C ASN A 20 10.36 -1.50 -2.69
N ARG A 21 9.94 -0.26 -2.47
CA ARG A 21 9.11 0.17 -1.33
C ARG A 21 7.61 0.26 -1.66
N LEU A 22 7.16 -0.32 -2.78
CA LEU A 22 5.74 -0.39 -3.14
C LEU A 22 4.90 -1.02 -2.02
N GLU A 23 5.45 -1.99 -1.29
CA GLU A 23 4.82 -2.68 -0.17
C GLU A 23 4.37 -1.76 0.97
N GLU A 24 5.06 -0.64 1.19
CA GLU A 24 4.72 0.33 2.23
C GLU A 24 3.59 1.28 1.79
N SER A 25 3.28 1.33 0.48
CA SER A 25 2.35 2.30 -0.11
C SER A 25 0.92 1.79 -0.22
N TYR A 26 0.02 2.69 -0.59
CA TYR A 26 -1.35 2.34 -0.97
C TYR A 26 -1.55 2.13 -2.48
N GLY A 27 -0.46 2.16 -3.27
CA GLY A 27 -0.45 1.84 -4.69
C GLY A 27 -0.21 3.03 -5.62
N GLU A 28 -0.74 2.95 -6.85
CA GLU A 28 -0.43 3.86 -7.95
C GLU A 28 -1.37 5.08 -8.08
N ASP A 29 -2.43 5.13 -7.27
CA ASP A 29 -3.50 6.14 -7.39
C ASP A 29 -3.47 7.14 -6.23
N GLY A 30 -3.40 8.44 -6.55
CA GLY A 30 -3.35 9.51 -5.56
C GLY A 30 -4.62 9.65 -4.74
N TYR A 31 -5.81 9.42 -5.34
CA TYR A 31 -7.07 9.46 -4.60
C TYR A 31 -7.19 8.32 -3.59
N LEU A 32 -6.86 7.09 -3.98
CA LEU A 32 -6.85 5.94 -3.06
C LEU A 32 -5.85 6.17 -1.91
N SER A 33 -4.63 6.59 -2.24
CA SER A 33 -3.58 6.89 -1.24
C SER A 33 -4.02 8.00 -0.27
N ALA A 34 -4.73 9.02 -0.78
CA ALA A 34 -5.27 10.11 0.03
C ALA A 34 -6.38 9.63 0.99
N VAL A 35 -7.33 8.82 0.52
CA VAL A 35 -8.41 8.26 1.36
C VAL A 35 -7.83 7.38 2.46
N MET A 36 -6.95 6.45 2.09
CA MET A 36 -6.35 5.49 3.03
C MET A 36 -5.41 6.17 4.03
N GLY A 37 -4.52 7.05 3.57
CA GLY A 37 -3.61 7.81 4.43
C GLY A 37 -4.35 8.72 5.41
N THR A 38 -5.41 9.41 4.95
CA THR A 38 -6.26 10.23 5.82
C THR A 38 -6.94 9.40 6.90
N ALA A 39 -7.47 8.22 6.56
CA ALA A 39 -8.09 7.31 7.52
C ALA A 39 -7.07 6.78 8.54
N PHE A 40 -5.88 6.40 8.07
CA PHE A 40 -4.77 5.95 8.92
C PHE A 40 -4.38 7.02 9.95
N VAL A 41 -4.15 8.27 9.52
CA VAL A 41 -3.78 9.37 10.40
C VAL A 41 -4.87 9.67 11.44
N LYS A 42 -6.15 9.68 11.01
CA LYS A 42 -7.28 9.86 11.94
C LYS A 42 -7.33 8.78 13.02
N GLY A 43 -7.14 7.52 12.61
CA GLY A 43 -7.11 6.37 13.54
C GLY A 43 -5.94 6.45 14.51
N LEU A 44 -4.73 6.70 14.01
CA LEU A 44 -3.51 6.74 14.80
C LEU A 44 -3.51 7.91 15.81
N GLN A 45 -3.92 9.11 15.37
CA GLN A 45 -3.92 10.31 16.20
C GLN A 45 -5.15 10.44 17.11
N GLN A 46 -6.24 9.71 16.84
CA GLN A 46 -7.50 9.74 17.62
C GLN A 46 -8.07 11.17 17.83
N GLY A 47 -7.75 12.10 16.93
CA GLY A 47 -8.14 13.50 17.03
C GLY A 47 -7.43 14.32 18.11
N ASP A 48 -6.55 13.71 18.90
CA ASP A 48 -5.82 14.35 20.00
C ASP A 48 -4.46 13.67 20.19
N LEU A 49 -3.37 14.38 19.91
CA LEU A 49 -2.00 13.86 20.03
C LEU A 49 -1.61 13.47 21.47
N LYS A 50 -2.36 13.90 22.48
CA LYS A 50 -2.15 13.45 23.86
C LYS A 50 -2.70 12.06 24.11
N LYS A 51 -3.67 11.61 23.31
CA LYS A 51 -4.32 10.30 23.43
C LYS A 51 -3.79 9.28 22.41
N GLY A 52 -3.59 9.76 21.18
CA GLY A 52 -3.04 8.95 20.09
C GLY A 52 -1.55 9.10 19.92
N VAL A 53 -1.04 8.57 18.82
CA VAL A 53 0.35 8.73 18.37
C VAL A 53 0.35 9.65 17.16
N GLY A 54 1.22 10.65 17.13
CA GLY A 54 1.34 11.54 15.98
C GLY A 54 1.82 10.78 14.75
N ALA A 55 1.20 11.05 13.62
CA ALA A 55 1.60 10.54 12.32
C ALA A 55 2.63 11.45 11.66
N CYS A 56 3.55 10.86 10.89
CA CYS A 56 4.49 11.55 10.02
C CYS A 56 4.23 11.12 8.57
N SER A 57 3.67 12.02 7.77
CA SER A 57 3.42 11.78 6.35
C SER A 57 4.73 11.69 5.59
N LYS A 58 4.95 10.60 4.83
CA LYS A 58 6.18 10.37 4.09
C LYS A 58 5.92 9.70 2.72
N HIS A 59 6.81 9.88 1.73
CA HIS A 59 7.95 10.80 1.72
C HIS A 59 7.59 12.02 0.86
N TYR A 60 7.59 13.16 1.44
CA TYR A 60 7.22 14.39 0.77
C TYR A 60 8.37 14.84 -0.14
N LEU A 61 8.22 14.97 -1.42
CA LEU A 61 7.07 14.82 -2.28
C LEU A 61 7.50 14.04 -3.54
N GLY A 62 6.79 12.93 -3.88
CA GLY A 62 7.00 12.25 -5.17
C GLY A 62 8.07 11.14 -5.20
N TYR A 63 8.40 10.49 -4.09
CA TYR A 63 9.43 9.45 -4.00
C TYR A 63 9.11 8.21 -4.84
N GLY A 64 7.86 7.82 -4.97
CA GLY A 64 7.41 6.64 -5.73
C GLY A 64 7.45 6.77 -7.26
N GLY A 65 8.37 7.58 -7.81
CA GLY A 65 8.51 7.82 -9.26
C GLY A 65 7.88 9.12 -9.75
N GLY A 66 7.54 10.05 -8.85
CA GLY A 66 6.91 11.33 -9.17
C GLY A 66 7.84 12.56 -9.08
N GLY A 67 9.14 12.38 -8.81
CA GLY A 67 10.08 13.50 -8.62
C GLY A 67 10.29 14.39 -9.86
N ASP A 68 10.08 13.85 -11.05
CA ASP A 68 10.17 14.56 -12.34
C ASP A 68 8.79 14.96 -12.92
N ALA A 69 7.71 14.79 -12.15
CA ALA A 69 6.37 15.20 -12.56
C ALA A 69 6.32 16.70 -12.78
N ASP A 70 5.52 17.15 -13.75
CA ASP A 70 5.26 18.59 -13.91
C ASP A 70 4.48 19.14 -12.71
N GLU A 71 4.49 20.46 -12.53
CA GLU A 71 3.85 21.11 -11.38
C GLU A 71 2.37 20.72 -11.26
N LYS A 72 1.67 20.57 -12.37
CA LYS A 72 0.25 20.25 -12.36
C LYS A 72 -0.01 18.82 -11.86
N GLU A 73 0.70 17.86 -12.38
CA GLU A 73 0.63 16.46 -11.93
C GLU A 73 1.05 16.32 -10.45
N MET A 74 2.10 17.06 -10.07
CA MET A 74 2.53 17.10 -8.68
C MET A 74 1.42 17.60 -7.75
N MET A 75 0.71 18.66 -8.13
CA MET A 75 -0.34 19.28 -7.30
C MET A 75 -1.67 18.54 -7.34
N GLU A 76 -2.05 17.92 -8.46
CA GLU A 76 -3.34 17.26 -8.61
C GLU A 76 -3.36 15.84 -8.04
N ASP A 77 -2.24 15.11 -8.11
CA ASP A 77 -2.17 13.69 -7.82
C ASP A 77 -1.16 13.36 -6.70
N ILE A 78 0.12 13.75 -6.87
CA ILE A 78 1.19 13.36 -5.94
C ILE A 78 1.07 14.06 -4.58
N LEU A 79 0.69 15.34 -4.57
CA LEU A 79 0.49 16.12 -3.34
C LEU A 79 -0.80 15.73 -2.60
N LEU A 80 -1.81 15.23 -3.32
CA LEU A 80 -3.16 14.98 -2.79
C LEU A 80 -3.16 14.15 -1.49
N PRO A 81 -2.42 13.05 -1.34
CA PRO A 81 -2.37 12.30 -0.08
C PRO A 81 -1.85 13.14 1.09
N HIS A 82 -0.77 13.91 0.88
CA HIS A 82 -0.20 14.77 1.92
C HIS A 82 -1.13 15.93 2.28
N GLU A 83 -1.72 16.59 1.29
CA GLU A 83 -2.69 17.67 1.47
C GLU A 83 -3.87 17.22 2.32
N THR A 84 -4.47 16.07 2.01
CA THR A 84 -5.64 15.57 2.75
C THR A 84 -5.31 15.14 4.18
N MET A 85 -4.14 14.53 4.40
CA MET A 85 -3.70 14.20 5.76
C MET A 85 -3.46 15.45 6.61
N ILE A 86 -2.92 16.53 6.05
CA ILE A 86 -2.73 17.80 6.73
C ILE A 86 -4.08 18.45 7.04
N ARG A 87 -4.94 18.59 6.03
CA ARG A 87 -6.17 19.39 6.12
C ARG A 87 -7.34 18.66 6.76
N LEU A 88 -7.49 17.36 6.52
CA LEU A 88 -8.64 16.57 6.98
C LEU A 88 -8.34 15.71 8.21
N ALA A 89 -7.08 15.34 8.43
CA ALA A 89 -6.68 14.50 9.55
C ALA A 89 -5.77 15.21 10.56
N GLY A 90 -5.36 16.44 10.28
CA GLY A 90 -4.54 17.24 11.20
C GLY A 90 -3.14 16.65 11.43
N CYS A 91 -2.53 16.04 10.42
CA CYS A 91 -1.15 15.56 10.49
C CYS A 91 -0.19 16.71 10.83
N LYS A 92 0.71 16.50 11.82
CA LYS A 92 1.59 17.54 12.36
C LYS A 92 3.08 17.21 12.27
N ALA A 93 3.43 16.14 11.56
CA ALA A 93 4.80 15.87 11.17
C ALA A 93 4.85 15.40 9.71
N LEU A 94 5.93 15.74 9.03
CA LEU A 94 6.14 15.42 7.63
C LEU A 94 7.62 15.14 7.39
N MET A 95 7.91 14.15 6.52
CA MET A 95 9.28 13.73 6.18
C MET A 95 9.50 13.86 4.68
N PRO A 96 10.43 14.75 4.23
CA PRO A 96 10.84 14.82 2.82
C PRO A 96 11.67 13.59 2.43
N GLY A 97 11.53 13.16 1.17
CA GLY A 97 12.24 11.99 0.65
C GLY A 97 13.69 12.24 0.29
N TYR A 98 14.44 11.16 0.01
CA TYR A 98 15.85 11.22 -0.41
C TYR A 98 16.10 11.76 -1.81
N HIS A 99 15.10 11.70 -2.69
CA HIS A 99 15.20 12.09 -4.08
C HIS A 99 15.23 13.63 -4.26
N ALA A 100 15.27 14.07 -5.50
CA ALA A 100 15.17 15.47 -5.88
C ALA A 100 13.83 15.76 -6.57
N VAL A 101 13.32 16.96 -6.36
CA VAL A 101 12.22 17.55 -7.12
C VAL A 101 12.73 18.80 -7.81
N HIS A 102 12.52 18.91 -9.11
CA HIS A 102 13.06 19.99 -9.96
C HIS A 102 14.56 20.20 -9.76
N GLY A 103 15.32 19.10 -9.61
CA GLY A 103 16.78 19.11 -9.43
C GLY A 103 17.29 19.45 -8.04
N THR A 104 16.42 19.75 -7.07
CA THR A 104 16.80 20.07 -5.68
C THR A 104 16.36 18.94 -4.74
N LYS A 105 17.30 18.44 -3.90
CA LYS A 105 16.99 17.41 -2.89
C LYS A 105 15.86 17.86 -1.97
N CYS A 106 14.84 17.02 -1.75
CA CYS A 106 13.62 17.38 -1.02
C CYS A 106 13.90 17.97 0.36
N VAL A 107 14.90 17.46 1.10
CA VAL A 107 15.27 17.92 2.45
C VAL A 107 15.80 19.37 2.49
N ALA A 108 16.20 19.93 1.34
CA ALA A 108 16.71 21.31 1.22
C ALA A 108 15.94 22.13 0.17
N ASN A 109 14.76 21.65 -0.25
CA ASN A 109 13.99 22.29 -1.32
C ASN A 109 12.96 23.27 -0.76
N SER A 110 13.29 24.58 -0.83
CA SER A 110 12.43 25.65 -0.33
C SER A 110 11.08 25.74 -1.06
N GLU A 111 11.03 25.42 -2.35
CA GLU A 111 9.78 25.46 -3.12
C GLU A 111 8.75 24.49 -2.52
N ILE A 112 9.15 23.22 -2.25
CA ILE A 112 8.20 22.25 -1.73
C ILE A 112 7.94 22.43 -0.23
N LEU A 113 8.95 22.81 0.59
CA LEU A 113 8.82 22.86 2.05
C LEU A 113 8.36 24.23 2.60
N ASN A 114 8.67 25.33 1.92
CA ASN A 114 8.18 26.66 2.33
C ASN A 114 6.99 27.08 1.47
N ASP A 115 7.16 27.22 0.13
CA ASP A 115 6.13 27.85 -0.70
C ASP A 115 4.88 26.97 -0.86
N ILE A 116 5.04 25.64 -1.04
CA ILE A 116 3.90 24.72 -1.16
C ILE A 116 3.39 24.29 0.21
N LEU A 117 4.26 23.72 1.04
CA LEU A 117 3.83 23.10 2.29
C LEU A 117 3.35 24.13 3.31
N ARG A 118 4.15 25.19 3.58
CA ARG A 118 3.84 26.15 4.64
C ARG A 118 2.93 27.27 4.16
N ASP A 119 3.28 27.89 3.04
CA ASP A 119 2.56 29.10 2.59
C ASP A 119 1.25 28.74 1.88
N TYR A 120 1.26 27.75 0.96
CA TYR A 120 0.05 27.38 0.22
C TYR A 120 -0.89 26.48 1.03
N LEU A 121 -0.38 25.38 1.65
CA LEU A 121 -1.21 24.47 2.43
C LEU A 121 -1.44 24.91 3.88
N GLY A 122 -0.68 25.89 4.39
CA GLY A 122 -0.80 26.38 5.75
C GLY A 122 -0.32 25.37 6.82
N PHE A 123 0.66 24.54 6.50
CA PHE A 123 1.19 23.54 7.43
C PHE A 123 1.89 24.19 8.62
N ASP A 124 1.42 23.87 9.84
CA ASP A 124 1.90 24.39 11.11
C ASP A 124 2.55 23.32 12.01
N GLY A 125 2.97 22.22 11.39
CA GLY A 125 3.67 21.12 12.03
C GLY A 125 5.19 21.19 11.84
N MET A 126 5.89 20.13 12.25
CA MET A 126 7.34 20.01 12.07
C MET A 126 7.70 19.19 10.83
N VAL A 127 8.78 19.58 10.16
CA VAL A 127 9.40 18.83 9.07
C VAL A 127 10.64 18.13 9.62
N VAL A 128 10.67 16.80 9.55
CA VAL A 128 11.79 15.99 10.00
C VAL A 128 12.49 15.38 8.80
N SER A 129 13.82 15.43 8.72
CA SER A 129 14.54 14.78 7.63
C SER A 129 14.31 13.26 7.65
N ASP A 130 14.39 12.61 6.50
CA ASP A 130 14.66 11.18 6.51
C ASP A 130 16.05 10.90 7.08
N TYR A 131 16.32 9.66 7.49
CA TYR A 131 17.56 9.31 8.20
C TYR A 131 18.77 9.56 7.33
N THR A 132 19.69 10.41 7.84
CA THR A 132 20.91 10.83 7.12
C THR A 132 20.67 11.55 5.76
N ALA A 133 19.45 11.98 5.44
CA ALA A 133 19.16 12.65 4.17
C ALA A 133 19.92 13.97 4.01
N ILE A 134 20.16 14.68 5.11
CA ILE A 134 20.98 15.92 5.11
C ILE A 134 22.45 15.61 4.79
N ASP A 135 22.96 14.45 5.23
CA ASP A 135 24.33 14.03 4.92
C ASP A 135 24.54 13.76 3.43
N GLN A 136 23.47 13.42 2.72
CA GLN A 136 23.46 13.09 1.30
C GLN A 136 23.28 14.31 0.37
N LEU A 137 23.30 15.54 0.90
CA LEU A 137 23.21 16.76 0.08
C LEU A 137 24.45 16.89 -0.83
N PRO A 138 24.27 16.89 -2.16
CA PRO A 138 25.38 16.91 -3.10
C PRO A 138 26.06 18.28 -3.15
N GLY A 139 27.39 18.29 -3.39
CA GLY A 139 28.17 19.52 -3.57
C GLY A 139 28.39 20.34 -2.30
N LEU A 140 28.06 19.79 -1.13
CA LEU A 140 28.30 20.42 0.19
C LEU A 140 29.25 19.55 1.00
N ASP A 141 30.43 20.09 1.29
CA ASP A 141 31.54 19.32 1.87
C ASP A 141 31.54 19.31 3.41
N THR A 142 30.87 20.28 4.04
CA THR A 142 30.90 20.42 5.50
C THR A 142 29.52 20.30 6.14
N PRO A 143 29.43 19.77 7.37
CA PRO A 143 28.16 19.73 8.11
C PRO A 143 27.49 21.11 8.26
N LEU A 144 28.29 22.18 8.41
CA LEU A 144 27.77 23.54 8.45
C LEU A 144 27.04 23.93 7.17
N GLN A 145 27.61 23.65 5.99
CA GLN A 145 26.98 23.95 4.70
C GLN A 145 25.66 23.15 4.54
N LYS A 146 25.68 21.88 4.93
CA LYS A 146 24.50 20.99 4.89
C LYS A 146 23.40 21.47 5.84
N ALA A 147 23.75 21.84 7.08
CA ALA A 147 22.80 22.41 8.03
C ALA A 147 22.14 23.69 7.50
N VAL A 148 22.95 24.61 6.94
CA VAL A 148 22.45 25.86 6.33
C VAL A 148 21.49 25.59 5.19
N ALA A 149 21.82 24.67 4.28
CA ALA A 149 20.97 24.32 3.16
C ALA A 149 19.64 23.73 3.63
N ALA A 150 19.66 22.75 4.53
CA ALA A 150 18.47 22.06 5.01
C ALA A 150 17.52 22.98 5.79
N ILE A 151 18.02 23.78 6.74
CA ILE A 151 17.17 24.66 7.56
C ILE A 151 16.57 25.81 6.74
N ASN A 152 17.35 26.40 5.82
CA ASN A 152 16.84 27.43 4.91
C ASN A 152 15.86 26.84 3.90
N GLY A 153 16.03 25.58 3.50
CA GLY A 153 15.09 24.81 2.67
C GLY A 153 13.76 24.50 3.35
N GLY A 154 13.68 24.60 4.68
CA GLY A 154 12.43 24.40 5.43
C GLY A 154 12.40 23.17 6.33
N ASN A 155 13.48 22.40 6.43
CA ASN A 155 13.59 21.24 7.32
C ASN A 155 13.86 21.69 8.75
N ASP A 156 13.13 21.13 9.75
CA ASP A 156 13.23 21.58 11.15
C ASP A 156 14.10 20.67 12.02
N VAL A 157 14.18 19.36 11.68
CA VAL A 157 14.86 18.34 12.49
C VAL A 157 15.80 17.50 11.64
N ASP A 158 17.02 17.29 12.09
CA ASP A 158 18.03 16.43 11.47
C ASP A 158 18.01 15.03 12.12
N PHE A 159 17.39 14.04 11.44
CA PHE A 159 17.35 12.66 11.93
C PHE A 159 18.53 11.82 11.38
N PRO A 160 18.99 10.80 12.16
CA PRO A 160 18.49 10.40 13.49
C PRO A 160 19.20 11.09 14.66
N ARG A 161 20.33 11.78 14.46
CA ARG A 161 21.23 12.22 15.56
C ARG A 161 21.47 13.71 15.64
N GLY A 162 21.03 14.50 14.64
CA GLY A 162 21.25 15.94 14.61
C GLY A 162 22.70 16.34 14.33
N GLU A 163 23.47 15.51 13.65
CA GLU A 163 24.93 15.71 13.49
C GLU A 163 25.26 16.99 12.71
N ASN A 164 24.45 17.35 11.70
CA ASN A 164 24.63 18.60 10.97
C ASN A 164 24.10 19.80 11.78
N TYR A 165 22.99 19.64 12.47
CA TYR A 165 22.35 20.75 13.20
C TYR A 165 23.06 21.18 14.46
N GLN A 166 24.11 20.49 14.88
CA GLN A 166 25.06 20.97 15.89
C GLN A 166 25.79 22.27 15.47
N TYR A 167 25.85 22.55 14.17
CA TYR A 167 26.51 23.73 13.60
C TYR A 167 25.55 24.92 13.39
N LEU A 168 24.28 24.83 13.81
CA LEU A 168 23.29 25.91 13.61
C LEU A 168 23.63 27.17 14.41
N GLN A 169 24.25 27.06 15.60
CA GLN A 169 24.73 28.24 16.34
C GLN A 169 25.81 28.99 15.54
N GLU A 170 26.78 28.27 14.98
CA GLU A 170 27.81 28.84 14.13
C GLU A 170 27.23 29.50 12.87
N ALA A 171 26.19 28.86 12.28
CA ALA A 171 25.49 29.41 11.12
C ALA A 171 24.78 30.74 11.44
N LEU A 172 24.18 30.86 12.63
CA LEU A 172 23.57 32.11 13.11
C LEU A 172 24.62 33.20 13.34
N ASP A 173 25.72 32.87 14.03
CA ASP A 173 26.81 33.82 14.36
C ASP A 173 27.47 34.37 13.10
N LYS A 174 27.53 33.55 12.03
CA LYS A 174 28.03 33.94 10.70
C LYS A 174 26.99 34.60 9.80
N GLY A 175 25.76 34.73 10.24
CA GLY A 175 24.65 35.30 9.44
C GLY A 175 24.24 34.47 8.22
N LEU A 176 24.58 33.16 8.20
CA LEU A 176 24.22 32.24 7.11
C LEU A 176 22.77 31.74 7.22
N VAL A 177 22.20 31.80 8.41
CA VAL A 177 20.82 31.49 8.73
C VAL A 177 20.20 32.70 9.42
N LYS A 178 19.02 33.14 8.94
CA LYS A 178 18.27 34.21 9.59
C LYS A 178 17.69 33.70 10.91
N LYS A 179 17.67 34.56 11.93
CA LYS A 179 17.13 34.24 13.25
C LYS A 179 15.69 33.75 13.17
N GLU A 180 14.86 34.35 12.32
CA GLU A 180 13.45 34.00 12.13
C GLU A 180 13.28 32.57 11.60
N VAL A 181 14.16 32.10 10.71
CA VAL A 181 14.17 30.74 10.17
C VAL A 181 14.49 29.73 11.27
N PHE A 182 15.55 30.00 12.05
CA PHE A 182 15.91 29.16 13.19
C PHE A 182 14.79 29.12 14.25
N GLU A 183 14.24 30.28 14.63
CA GLU A 183 13.16 30.35 15.62
C GLU A 183 11.89 29.64 15.14
N ARG A 184 11.58 29.66 13.83
CA ARG A 184 10.47 28.91 13.27
C ARG A 184 10.68 27.41 13.52
N ALA A 185 11.82 26.84 13.15
CA ALA A 185 12.11 25.42 13.33
C ALA A 185 12.00 25.00 14.81
N VAL A 186 12.57 25.79 15.71
CA VAL A 186 12.45 25.56 17.17
C VAL A 186 10.97 25.60 17.62
N LYS A 187 10.21 26.60 17.16
CA LYS A 187 8.77 26.75 17.51
C LYS A 187 7.96 25.58 17.00
N ASP A 188 8.20 25.07 15.80
CA ASP A 188 7.46 23.97 15.21
C ASP A 188 7.70 22.67 16.00
N VAL A 189 8.93 22.37 16.41
CA VAL A 189 9.25 21.23 17.27
C VAL A 189 8.64 21.38 18.67
N LEU A 190 8.75 22.57 19.30
CA LEU A 190 8.17 22.81 20.62
C LEU A 190 6.63 22.74 20.58
N ARG A 191 6.02 23.27 19.53
CA ARG A 191 4.57 23.18 19.33
C ARG A 191 4.11 21.73 19.21
N TYR A 192 4.85 20.89 18.48
CA TYR A 192 4.58 19.46 18.41
C TYR A 192 4.67 18.81 19.80
N LYS A 193 5.75 19.04 20.55
CA LYS A 193 5.93 18.51 21.91
C LYS A 193 4.81 18.92 22.85
N ILE A 194 4.35 20.18 22.79
CA ILE A 194 3.22 20.67 23.59
C ILE A 194 1.91 19.96 23.20
N ARG A 195 1.64 19.85 21.89
CA ARG A 195 0.46 19.15 21.37
C ARG A 195 0.44 17.67 21.76
N ALA A 196 1.60 17.03 21.79
CA ALA A 196 1.76 15.63 22.21
C ALA A 196 1.79 15.45 23.74
N GLY A 197 1.62 16.52 24.53
CA GLY A 197 1.60 16.46 25.99
C GLY A 197 2.96 16.23 26.64
N LEU A 198 4.07 16.25 25.90
CA LEU A 198 5.41 15.97 26.43
C LEU A 198 5.92 17.03 27.40
N MET A 199 5.30 18.21 27.42
CA MET A 199 5.60 19.30 28.36
C MET A 199 4.67 19.31 29.56
N ASP A 200 3.71 18.38 29.63
CA ASP A 200 2.79 18.26 30.76
C ASP A 200 3.49 17.62 31.97
N LYS A 201 2.93 17.81 33.17
CA LYS A 201 3.49 17.26 34.42
C LYS A 201 3.57 15.72 34.40
N ASN A 202 2.60 15.08 33.75
CA ASN A 202 2.56 13.63 33.52
C ASN A 202 2.37 13.38 32.02
N PRO A 203 3.45 13.28 31.25
CA PRO A 203 3.39 13.15 29.79
C PRO A 203 2.86 11.79 29.31
N TYR A 204 2.81 10.78 30.18
CA TYR A 204 2.33 9.45 29.84
C TYR A 204 1.01 9.18 30.54
N LEU A 205 -0.02 8.82 29.75
CA LEU A 205 -1.38 8.57 30.25
C LEU A 205 -1.53 7.18 30.91
N TYR A 206 -0.65 6.24 30.56
CA TYR A 206 -0.72 4.84 31.00
C TYR A 206 0.62 4.39 31.57
N SER A 207 0.56 3.50 32.59
CA SER A 207 1.74 2.76 33.02
C SER A 207 2.00 1.59 32.06
N THR A 208 3.23 1.09 32.04
CA THR A 208 3.57 -0.11 31.25
C THR A 208 2.83 -1.35 31.71
N GLU A 209 2.36 -1.37 32.96
CA GLU A 209 1.60 -2.47 33.56
C GLU A 209 0.15 -2.53 33.01
N ASP A 210 -0.39 -1.40 32.52
CA ASP A 210 -1.73 -1.33 31.96
C ASP A 210 -1.78 -1.74 30.49
N VAL A 211 -0.61 -1.87 29.82
CA VAL A 211 -0.52 -2.18 28.40
C VAL A 211 -0.65 -3.69 28.18
N LYS A 212 -1.72 -4.10 27.53
CA LYS A 212 -1.89 -5.46 27.01
C LYS A 212 -1.62 -5.45 25.52
N LEU A 213 -0.75 -6.34 25.07
CA LEU A 213 -0.42 -6.54 23.66
C LEU A 213 -1.00 -7.87 23.19
N ASP A 214 -1.25 -7.99 21.90
CA ASP A 214 -1.68 -9.22 21.25
C ASP A 214 -3.02 -9.73 21.84
N THR A 215 -3.96 -8.80 22.02
CA THR A 215 -5.32 -9.12 22.50
C THR A 215 -6.15 -9.80 21.40
N LYS A 216 -7.26 -10.43 21.79
CA LYS A 216 -8.18 -11.05 20.83
C LYS A 216 -8.77 -10.02 19.87
N GLU A 217 -9.03 -8.82 20.34
CA GLU A 217 -9.57 -7.70 19.56
C GLU A 217 -8.54 -7.21 18.53
N GLU A 218 -7.28 -7.10 18.92
CA GLU A 218 -6.17 -6.74 18.00
C GLU A 218 -6.00 -7.83 16.93
N ARG A 219 -6.00 -9.11 17.30
CA ARG A 219 -5.94 -10.23 16.36
C ARG A 219 -7.14 -10.27 15.41
N GLN A 220 -8.36 -10.00 15.90
CA GLN A 220 -9.52 -9.92 15.03
C GLN A 220 -9.38 -8.76 14.03
N THR A 221 -8.86 -7.62 14.46
CA THR A 221 -8.59 -6.48 13.58
C THR A 221 -7.54 -6.84 12.52
N ALA A 222 -6.45 -7.51 12.91
CA ALA A 222 -5.42 -7.99 11.98
C ALA A 222 -6.00 -8.98 10.96
N TYR A 223 -6.84 -9.93 11.40
CA TYR A 223 -7.54 -10.86 10.52
C TYR A 223 -8.49 -10.14 9.56
N ASP A 224 -9.27 -9.18 10.03
CA ASP A 224 -10.22 -8.42 9.21
C ASP A 224 -9.50 -7.61 8.12
N ILE A 225 -8.35 -7.01 8.44
CA ILE A 225 -7.50 -6.31 7.46
C ILE A 225 -6.91 -7.31 6.47
N ALA A 226 -6.31 -8.40 6.93
CA ALA A 226 -5.73 -9.43 6.07
C ALA A 226 -6.76 -10.03 5.11
N SER A 227 -7.93 -10.43 5.62
CA SER A 227 -8.99 -11.04 4.82
C SER A 227 -9.57 -10.12 3.75
N GLN A 228 -9.50 -8.80 3.96
CA GLN A 228 -9.98 -7.77 3.05
C GLN A 228 -8.89 -7.22 2.11
N SER A 229 -7.64 -7.68 2.22
CA SER A 229 -6.51 -7.27 1.37
C SER A 229 -6.09 -8.31 0.32
N ILE A 230 -6.46 -9.59 0.51
CA ILE A 230 -6.08 -10.69 -0.36
C ILE A 230 -6.92 -10.69 -1.64
N VAL A 231 -6.25 -10.66 -2.80
CA VAL A 231 -6.89 -10.53 -4.12
C VAL A 231 -6.90 -11.86 -4.85
N LEU A 232 -8.07 -12.31 -5.30
CA LEU A 232 -8.20 -13.43 -6.23
C LEU A 232 -8.05 -12.92 -7.65
N LEU A 233 -6.98 -13.37 -8.36
CA LEU A 233 -6.67 -12.95 -9.72
C LEU A 233 -7.25 -13.88 -10.77
N GLU A 234 -7.18 -15.19 -10.54
CA GLU A 234 -7.70 -16.22 -11.46
C GLU A 234 -8.40 -17.33 -10.69
N ASN A 235 -9.46 -17.91 -11.24
CA ASN A 235 -10.11 -19.09 -10.71
C ASN A 235 -10.94 -19.80 -11.78
N ASN A 236 -10.50 -20.98 -12.21
CA ASN A 236 -11.26 -21.82 -13.15
C ASN A 236 -12.40 -22.62 -12.48
N GLY A 237 -12.68 -22.33 -11.22
CA GLY A 237 -13.67 -23.01 -10.41
C GLY A 237 -13.07 -24.06 -9.45
N VAL A 238 -11.73 -24.16 -9.30
CA VAL A 238 -11.09 -25.01 -8.29
C VAL A 238 -11.33 -24.47 -6.88
N LEU A 239 -11.29 -23.17 -6.70
CA LEU A 239 -11.61 -22.52 -5.43
C LEU A 239 -13.09 -22.17 -5.32
N PRO A 240 -13.66 -22.27 -4.09
CA PRO A 240 -13.04 -22.78 -2.88
C PRO A 240 -12.75 -24.28 -2.95
N LEU A 241 -11.72 -24.74 -2.21
CA LEU A 241 -11.33 -26.16 -2.17
C LEU A 241 -12.41 -27.06 -1.57
N VAL A 242 -13.27 -26.48 -0.75
CA VAL A 242 -14.41 -27.17 -0.12
C VAL A 242 -15.69 -26.58 -0.63
N LYS A 243 -16.48 -27.39 -1.33
CA LYS A 243 -17.78 -27.02 -1.86
C LYS A 243 -18.84 -27.96 -1.30
N GLU A 244 -19.94 -27.43 -0.80
CA GLU A 244 -21.08 -28.23 -0.32
C GLU A 244 -21.57 -29.24 -1.37
N ALA A 245 -21.60 -28.83 -2.64
CA ALA A 245 -22.03 -29.68 -3.75
C ALA A 245 -21.12 -30.90 -4.01
N ASP A 246 -19.84 -30.82 -3.56
CA ASP A 246 -18.86 -31.88 -3.80
C ASP A 246 -18.67 -32.79 -2.57
N VAL A 247 -19.26 -32.44 -1.43
CA VAL A 247 -19.20 -33.26 -0.21
C VAL A 247 -19.76 -34.67 -0.51
N ASN A 248 -18.99 -35.70 -0.16
CA ASN A 248 -19.31 -37.12 -0.44
C ASN A 248 -19.38 -37.49 -1.95
N SER A 249 -18.86 -36.64 -2.83
CA SER A 249 -18.73 -36.94 -4.26
C SER A 249 -17.32 -37.36 -4.64
N ALA A 250 -17.16 -37.92 -5.84
CA ALA A 250 -15.82 -38.21 -6.39
C ALA A 250 -15.00 -36.94 -6.71
N LYS A 251 -15.63 -35.75 -6.68
CA LYS A 251 -14.99 -34.45 -6.89
C LYS A 251 -14.48 -33.82 -5.61
N GLN A 252 -14.75 -34.40 -4.44
CA GLN A 252 -14.28 -33.89 -3.16
C GLN A 252 -12.76 -33.92 -3.10
N VAL A 253 -12.15 -32.77 -2.84
CA VAL A 253 -10.72 -32.67 -2.54
C VAL A 253 -10.45 -33.37 -1.20
N LYS A 254 -9.51 -34.30 -1.20
CA LYS A 254 -9.10 -35.07 0.01
C LYS A 254 -7.65 -34.88 0.35
N ASN A 255 -6.78 -34.82 -0.66
CA ASN A 255 -5.34 -34.72 -0.47
C ASN A 255 -4.82 -33.40 -1.08
N ILE A 256 -4.26 -32.56 -0.26
CA ILE A 256 -3.66 -31.28 -0.66
C ILE A 256 -2.16 -31.38 -0.44
N LEU A 257 -1.37 -31.04 -1.45
CA LEU A 257 0.02 -30.69 -1.25
C LEU A 257 0.11 -29.18 -1.03
N LEU A 258 0.64 -28.77 0.10
CA LEU A 258 1.11 -27.41 0.32
C LEU A 258 2.62 -27.39 0.08
N THR A 259 3.12 -26.48 -0.75
CA THR A 259 4.53 -26.41 -1.12
C THR A 259 4.98 -24.97 -1.43
N GLY A 260 6.27 -24.76 -1.56
CA GLY A 260 6.88 -23.48 -1.86
C GLY A 260 7.52 -22.80 -0.64
N PRO A 261 8.43 -21.84 -0.87
CA PRO A 261 9.24 -21.23 0.19
C PRO A 261 8.42 -20.40 1.19
N ASN A 262 7.26 -19.88 0.75
CA ASN A 262 6.39 -19.04 1.58
C ASN A 262 5.32 -19.82 2.37
N ALA A 263 5.23 -21.14 2.17
CA ALA A 263 4.21 -21.96 2.84
C ALA A 263 4.37 -22.04 4.37
N ASN A 264 5.61 -22.11 4.85
CA ASN A 264 5.94 -22.24 6.28
C ASN A 264 6.93 -21.16 6.73
N SER A 265 6.69 -19.90 6.33
CA SER A 265 7.58 -18.77 6.64
C SER A 265 6.83 -17.60 7.26
N ILE A 266 7.39 -17.04 8.33
CA ILE A 266 6.90 -15.76 8.89
C ILE A 266 7.25 -14.58 7.98
N TRP A 267 8.32 -14.68 7.19
CA TRP A 267 8.80 -13.63 6.30
C TRP A 267 7.91 -13.43 5.08
N ALA A 268 7.05 -14.39 4.78
CA ALA A 268 5.97 -14.23 3.80
C ALA A 268 4.81 -13.38 4.32
N MET A 269 4.72 -13.19 5.64
CA MET A 269 3.61 -12.50 6.29
C MET A 269 3.93 -11.03 6.61
N CYS A 270 5.21 -10.69 6.76
CA CYS A 270 5.66 -9.42 7.32
C CYS A 270 6.36 -8.56 6.26
N GLY A 271 5.97 -7.28 6.15
CA GLY A 271 6.67 -6.27 5.36
C GLY A 271 7.89 -5.70 6.07
N ASP A 272 8.64 -4.83 5.37
CA ASP A 272 9.95 -4.32 5.78
C ASP A 272 9.92 -3.62 7.15
N TYR A 273 9.02 -2.66 7.32
CA TYR A 273 8.90 -1.88 8.56
C TYR A 273 7.94 -2.46 9.59
N SER A 274 7.54 -3.74 9.43
CA SER A 274 6.80 -4.44 10.46
C SER A 274 7.65 -4.63 11.72
N PHE A 275 7.02 -4.65 12.90
CA PHE A 275 7.75 -4.84 14.16
C PHE A 275 8.63 -6.11 14.16
N PRO A 276 8.18 -7.28 13.70
CA PRO A 276 9.03 -8.47 13.63
C PRO A 276 10.26 -8.27 12.74
N SER A 277 10.10 -7.71 11.55
CA SER A 277 11.21 -7.47 10.62
C SER A 277 12.24 -6.52 11.22
N MET A 278 11.80 -5.40 11.77
CA MET A 278 12.68 -4.41 12.41
C MET A 278 13.32 -4.97 13.68
N PHE A 279 12.59 -5.74 14.48
CA PHE A 279 13.12 -6.35 15.70
C PHE A 279 14.28 -7.31 15.40
N TYR A 280 14.13 -8.19 14.41
CA TYR A 280 15.20 -9.09 14.01
C TYR A 280 16.35 -8.36 13.33
N PHE A 281 16.08 -7.38 12.49
CA PHE A 281 17.11 -6.53 11.90
C PHE A 281 17.97 -5.86 12.97
N TRP A 282 17.39 -5.21 13.98
CA TRP A 282 18.11 -4.58 15.07
C TRP A 282 18.81 -5.55 16.01
N GLN A 283 18.32 -6.78 16.12
CA GLN A 283 18.96 -7.82 16.94
C GLN A 283 20.03 -8.62 16.18
N SER A 284 20.13 -8.50 14.88
CA SER A 284 21.15 -9.19 14.06
C SER A 284 22.57 -8.93 14.55
N TRP A 285 22.78 -7.81 15.22
CA TRP A 285 24.06 -7.40 15.85
C TRP A 285 24.30 -8.03 17.23
N LYS A 286 23.31 -8.70 17.83
CA LYS A 286 23.41 -9.27 19.17
C LYS A 286 23.77 -10.74 19.09
N LYS A 287 24.65 -11.21 19.99
CA LYS A 287 25.01 -12.65 20.09
C LYS A 287 23.90 -13.54 20.65
N LYS A 288 22.89 -12.98 21.30
CA LYS A 288 21.73 -13.69 21.86
C LYS A 288 20.45 -13.06 21.34
N TRP A 289 19.53 -13.91 20.89
CA TRP A 289 18.21 -13.55 20.43
C TRP A 289 17.21 -13.76 21.56
N ASP A 290 16.32 -12.79 21.72
CA ASP A 290 15.17 -12.88 22.61
C ASP A 290 13.92 -12.55 21.80
N ASP A 291 13.17 -13.57 21.47
CA ASP A 291 11.92 -13.51 20.70
C ASP A 291 10.68 -13.59 21.59
N SER A 292 10.86 -13.61 22.92
CA SER A 292 9.76 -13.69 23.89
C SER A 292 8.74 -12.54 23.81
N HIS A 293 9.08 -11.44 23.12
CA HIS A 293 8.24 -10.27 22.96
C HIS A 293 7.58 -10.15 21.56
N LEU A 294 7.83 -11.11 20.67
CA LEU A 294 7.21 -11.09 19.36
C LEU A 294 5.78 -11.62 19.42
N PRO A 295 4.85 -11.02 18.67
CA PRO A 295 3.54 -11.60 18.49
C PRO A 295 3.65 -12.94 17.75
N HIS A 296 2.71 -13.83 17.99
CA HIS A 296 2.60 -15.06 17.22
C HIS A 296 2.14 -14.74 15.80
N ILE A 297 2.96 -15.05 14.80
CA ILE A 297 2.64 -14.85 13.38
C ILE A 297 2.16 -16.17 12.81
N VAL A 298 0.91 -16.23 12.40
CA VAL A 298 0.28 -17.42 11.87
C VAL A 298 0.73 -17.69 10.44
N LYS A 299 1.50 -18.76 10.24
CA LYS A 299 1.98 -19.17 8.91
C LYS A 299 0.89 -19.94 8.15
N LEU A 300 0.98 -19.96 6.81
CA LEU A 300 -0.02 -20.63 5.98
C LEU A 300 -0.16 -22.12 6.30
N LEU A 301 0.96 -22.84 6.48
CA LEU A 301 0.94 -24.26 6.83
C LEU A 301 0.21 -24.51 8.16
N GLU A 302 0.52 -23.71 9.17
CA GLU A 302 -0.12 -23.77 10.49
C GLU A 302 -1.63 -23.56 10.38
N ALA A 303 -2.03 -22.48 9.72
CA ALA A 303 -3.43 -22.12 9.55
C ALA A 303 -4.22 -23.18 8.77
N MET A 304 -3.66 -23.68 7.67
CA MET A 304 -4.31 -24.72 6.87
C MET A 304 -4.48 -26.02 7.67
N GLN A 305 -3.48 -26.41 8.48
CA GLN A 305 -3.57 -27.61 9.34
C GLN A 305 -4.58 -27.42 10.48
N ALA A 306 -4.59 -26.24 11.12
CA ALA A 306 -5.48 -25.95 12.23
C ALA A 306 -6.95 -25.85 11.81
N SER A 307 -7.22 -25.32 10.61
CA SER A 307 -8.57 -25.01 10.15
C SER A 307 -9.11 -25.95 9.09
N LYS A 308 -8.38 -27.00 8.71
CA LYS A 308 -8.77 -27.96 7.69
C LYS A 308 -10.12 -28.63 8.01
N PRO A 309 -11.02 -28.73 7.03
CA PRO A 309 -12.24 -29.50 7.18
C PRO A 309 -11.97 -31.00 7.38
N GLU A 310 -12.92 -31.68 8.00
CA GLU A 310 -12.86 -33.14 8.20
C GLU A 310 -12.68 -33.88 6.87
N GLY A 311 -11.84 -34.91 6.86
CA GLY A 311 -11.55 -35.71 5.67
C GLY A 311 -10.49 -35.12 4.72
N ILE A 312 -9.99 -33.92 4.98
CA ILE A 312 -8.87 -33.34 4.23
C ILE A 312 -7.52 -33.70 4.88
N ASN A 313 -6.63 -34.24 4.06
CA ASN A 313 -5.24 -34.50 4.41
C ASN A 313 -4.33 -33.49 3.72
N ILE A 314 -3.42 -32.86 4.49
CA ILE A 314 -2.44 -31.89 3.99
C ILE A 314 -1.06 -32.51 4.13
N LYS A 315 -0.39 -32.69 3.01
CA LYS A 315 1.04 -32.99 2.94
C LYS A 315 1.80 -31.69 2.70
N TYR A 316 2.99 -31.59 3.28
CA TYR A 316 3.85 -30.42 3.09
C TYR A 316 5.25 -30.87 2.72
N SER A 317 5.84 -30.17 1.75
CA SER A 317 7.26 -30.19 1.46
C SER A 317 7.64 -28.81 0.88
N ARG A 318 8.76 -28.24 1.31
CA ARG A 318 9.22 -26.92 0.86
C ARG A 318 9.41 -26.84 -0.64
N GLY A 319 9.94 -27.87 -1.27
CA GLY A 319 10.08 -28.04 -2.72
C GLY A 319 11.12 -27.16 -3.39
N CYS A 320 11.13 -25.85 -3.14
CA CYS A 320 12.14 -24.90 -3.63
C CYS A 320 12.45 -23.81 -2.59
N ASP A 321 13.58 -23.14 -2.77
CA ASP A 321 13.95 -21.97 -1.98
C ASP A 321 13.58 -20.65 -2.69
N TRP A 322 13.69 -19.53 -1.98
CA TRP A 322 13.47 -18.21 -2.57
C TRP A 322 14.49 -17.90 -3.65
N THR A 323 15.77 -18.11 -3.36
CA THR A 323 16.86 -18.01 -4.35
C THR A 323 18.00 -18.93 -3.95
N GLU A 324 18.58 -19.64 -4.91
CA GLU A 324 19.78 -20.46 -4.71
C GLU A 324 21.06 -19.61 -4.68
N GLU A 325 21.03 -18.42 -5.30
CA GLU A 325 22.20 -17.55 -5.45
C GLU A 325 22.55 -16.74 -4.21
N ILE A 326 21.56 -16.46 -3.35
CA ILE A 326 21.80 -15.66 -2.15
C ILE A 326 22.69 -16.41 -1.16
N GLU A 327 22.56 -17.73 -1.04
CA GLU A 327 23.38 -18.51 -0.11
C GLU A 327 24.86 -18.54 -0.51
N THR A 328 25.19 -18.61 -1.79
CA THR A 328 26.56 -18.75 -2.27
C THR A 328 27.29 -17.43 -2.52
N LYS A 329 26.68 -16.49 -3.20
CA LYS A 329 27.32 -15.19 -3.50
C LYS A 329 27.62 -14.36 -2.26
N PHE A 330 26.86 -14.54 -1.23
CA PHE A 330 27.01 -13.74 -0.02
C PHE A 330 28.02 -14.33 0.96
N GLU A 331 28.19 -15.62 1.03
CA GLU A 331 29.31 -16.23 1.78
C GLU A 331 30.67 -15.81 1.19
N GLU A 332 30.74 -15.67 -0.14
CA GLU A 332 31.96 -15.28 -0.86
C GLU A 332 32.22 -13.78 -0.89
N SER A 333 31.19 -12.95 -0.87
CA SER A 333 31.34 -11.49 -1.01
C SER A 333 31.61 -10.72 0.29
N GLY A 334 31.36 -11.34 1.46
CA GLY A 334 31.44 -10.66 2.76
C GLY A 334 30.35 -9.60 2.96
N ASP A 335 29.31 -9.60 2.13
CA ASP A 335 28.20 -8.65 2.22
C ASP A 335 27.37 -8.92 3.51
N LYS A 336 27.19 -7.86 4.31
CA LYS A 336 26.43 -7.94 5.57
C LYS A 336 24.98 -8.38 5.36
N ARG A 337 24.35 -8.04 4.22
CA ARG A 337 22.97 -8.42 3.88
C ARG A 337 22.81 -9.93 3.72
N ALA A 338 23.84 -10.57 3.22
CA ALA A 338 23.89 -12.01 3.09
C ALA A 338 23.88 -12.73 4.43
N TRP A 339 24.70 -12.21 5.33
CA TRP A 339 24.76 -12.75 6.68
C TRP A 339 23.43 -12.57 7.42
N GLU A 340 22.76 -11.43 7.24
CA GLU A 340 21.42 -11.19 7.77
C GLU A 340 20.38 -12.17 7.19
N TYR A 341 20.40 -12.39 5.90
CA TYR A 341 19.52 -13.36 5.23
C TYR A 341 19.73 -14.78 5.76
N GLN A 342 20.97 -15.25 5.82
CA GLN A 342 21.27 -16.58 6.35
C GLN A 342 20.86 -16.74 7.82
N LEU A 343 21.10 -15.69 8.61
CA LEU A 343 20.73 -15.68 10.03
C LEU A 343 19.23 -15.79 10.22
N LEU A 344 18.47 -14.99 9.48
CA LEU A 344 17.01 -14.96 9.55
C LEU A 344 16.40 -16.25 9.01
N HIS A 345 16.92 -16.77 7.90
CA HIS A 345 16.44 -18.02 7.33
C HIS A 345 16.73 -19.22 8.23
N ARG A 346 17.95 -19.34 8.77
CA ARG A 346 18.37 -20.51 9.53
C ARG A 346 17.91 -20.52 10.99
N LYS A 347 17.72 -19.35 11.61
CA LYS A 347 17.44 -19.27 13.06
C LYS A 347 16.03 -18.86 13.41
N VAL A 348 15.35 -18.13 12.56
CA VAL A 348 14.03 -17.56 12.85
C VAL A 348 12.94 -18.25 12.05
N ASP A 349 13.23 -18.65 10.83
CA ASP A 349 12.33 -19.46 10.02
C ASP A 349 12.58 -20.96 10.27
N SER A 350 11.81 -21.82 9.63
CA SER A 350 11.84 -23.28 9.86
C SER A 350 13.22 -23.93 9.66
N GLY A 351 14.13 -23.27 8.91
CA GLY A 351 15.43 -23.83 8.54
C GLY A 351 15.37 -25.07 7.65
N GLU A 352 14.17 -25.38 7.13
CA GLU A 352 13.92 -26.53 6.28
C GLU A 352 14.64 -26.39 4.94
N LYS A 353 15.28 -27.48 4.52
CA LYS A 353 15.85 -27.56 3.19
C LYS A 353 14.76 -27.86 2.17
N ALA A 354 14.90 -27.25 1.00
CA ALA A 354 14.05 -27.56 -0.14
C ALA A 354 14.35 -28.99 -0.65
N ASP A 355 13.28 -29.78 -0.82
CA ASP A 355 13.34 -31.10 -1.48
C ASP A 355 12.33 -31.14 -2.63
N LYS A 356 12.82 -30.79 -3.82
CA LYS A 356 12.01 -30.77 -5.04
C LYS A 356 11.52 -32.17 -5.44
N ALA A 357 12.35 -33.19 -5.26
CA ALA A 357 11.99 -34.55 -5.65
C ALA A 357 10.87 -35.11 -4.74
N GLU A 358 10.94 -34.85 -3.44
CA GLU A 358 9.89 -35.20 -2.49
C GLU A 358 8.58 -34.47 -2.81
N ALA A 359 8.65 -33.15 -3.03
CA ALA A 359 7.47 -32.35 -3.36
C ALA A 359 6.78 -32.82 -4.64
N LEU A 360 7.54 -33.12 -5.71
CA LEU A 360 7.00 -33.65 -6.97
C LEU A 360 6.40 -35.05 -6.83
N ALA A 361 6.96 -35.91 -5.94
CA ALA A 361 6.37 -37.21 -5.62
C ALA A 361 5.02 -37.03 -4.91
N MET A 362 4.95 -36.16 -3.89
CA MET A 362 3.71 -35.83 -3.19
C MET A 362 2.67 -35.18 -4.11
N ALA A 363 3.10 -34.34 -5.06
CA ALA A 363 2.22 -33.69 -6.02
C ALA A 363 1.43 -34.70 -6.85
N LYS A 364 2.05 -35.78 -7.32
CA LYS A 364 1.39 -36.82 -8.11
C LYS A 364 0.30 -37.54 -7.34
N GLU A 365 0.42 -37.65 -6.03
CA GLU A 365 -0.55 -38.31 -5.13
C GLU A 365 -1.65 -37.37 -4.64
N SER A 366 -1.53 -36.06 -4.88
CA SER A 366 -2.47 -35.06 -4.39
C SER A 366 -3.61 -34.82 -5.38
N ASP A 367 -4.76 -34.36 -4.89
CA ASP A 367 -5.91 -33.93 -5.70
C ASP A 367 -5.72 -32.50 -6.19
N VAL A 368 -5.05 -31.66 -5.39
CA VAL A 368 -4.72 -30.27 -5.67
C VAL A 368 -3.40 -29.89 -5.02
N ILE A 369 -2.69 -28.98 -5.66
CA ILE A 369 -1.43 -28.42 -5.18
C ILE A 369 -1.66 -26.95 -4.83
N VAL A 370 -1.28 -26.52 -3.62
CA VAL A 370 -1.19 -25.12 -3.21
C VAL A 370 0.28 -24.74 -3.19
N ALA A 371 0.70 -23.93 -4.15
CA ALA A 371 2.07 -23.47 -4.31
C ALA A 371 2.20 -22.03 -3.76
N ALA A 372 2.84 -21.88 -2.61
CA ALA A 372 3.08 -20.60 -1.93
C ALA A 372 4.46 -20.07 -2.32
N VAL A 373 4.48 -19.12 -3.23
CA VAL A 373 5.70 -18.57 -3.88
C VAL A 373 5.76 -17.06 -3.76
N GLY A 374 6.83 -16.45 -4.26
CA GLY A 374 7.00 -15.01 -4.33
C GLY A 374 8.21 -14.49 -3.59
N GLU A 375 8.13 -13.27 -3.14
CA GLU A 375 9.15 -12.57 -2.39
C GLU A 375 8.96 -12.78 -0.87
N ASN A 376 9.93 -12.33 -0.12
CA ASN A 376 9.86 -12.11 1.32
C ASN A 376 10.49 -10.76 1.66
N VAL A 377 10.41 -10.35 2.91
CA VAL A 377 10.93 -9.06 3.38
C VAL A 377 12.43 -8.85 3.11
N MET A 378 13.21 -9.90 2.88
CA MET A 378 14.64 -9.81 2.55
C MET A 378 14.91 -9.53 1.07
N LEU A 379 13.90 -9.68 0.22
CA LEU A 379 13.98 -9.54 -1.24
C LEU A 379 13.23 -8.31 -1.77
N CYS A 380 12.46 -7.63 -0.92
CA CYS A 380 11.69 -6.44 -1.23
C CYS A 380 11.63 -5.54 0.00
N GLY A 381 11.86 -4.26 -0.16
CA GLY A 381 11.92 -3.26 0.91
C GLY A 381 13.02 -2.23 0.69
N GLU A 382 13.22 -1.34 1.63
CA GLU A 382 14.23 -0.29 1.54
C GLU A 382 15.65 -0.89 1.53
N ASN A 383 16.48 -0.45 0.58
CA ASN A 383 17.84 -0.96 0.34
C ASN A 383 17.92 -2.47 0.06
N ARG A 384 16.83 -3.05 -0.43
CA ARG A 384 16.72 -4.46 -0.84
C ARG A 384 16.26 -4.55 -2.28
N GLU A 385 16.96 -3.78 -3.15
CA GLU A 385 16.68 -3.79 -4.57
C GLU A 385 17.05 -5.15 -5.15
N ARG A 386 16.06 -5.77 -5.78
CA ARG A 386 16.23 -6.94 -6.61
C ARG A 386 15.92 -6.56 -8.06
N ASP A 387 16.80 -6.91 -8.96
CA ASP A 387 16.58 -6.69 -10.39
C ASP A 387 15.33 -7.45 -10.86
N GLY A 388 14.46 -6.71 -11.55
CA GLY A 388 13.27 -7.24 -12.19
C GLY A 388 12.11 -7.57 -11.27
N LEU A 389 11.02 -8.00 -11.91
CA LEU A 389 9.72 -8.31 -11.30
C LEU A 389 9.34 -9.79 -11.38
N LYS A 390 10.17 -10.66 -11.98
CA LYS A 390 9.92 -12.12 -12.01
C LYS A 390 9.96 -12.72 -10.61
N LEU A 391 9.40 -13.89 -10.45
CA LEU A 391 9.60 -14.67 -9.23
C LEU A 391 11.09 -14.87 -8.95
N PRO A 392 11.54 -14.76 -7.69
CA PRO A 392 12.93 -14.95 -7.33
C PRO A 392 13.44 -16.37 -7.64
N GLY A 393 14.71 -16.49 -7.95
CA GLY A 393 15.41 -17.77 -8.14
C GLY A 393 14.76 -18.66 -9.19
N LYS A 394 14.53 -19.94 -8.83
CA LYS A 394 13.94 -20.96 -9.70
C LYS A 394 12.47 -21.26 -9.40
N GLN A 395 11.76 -20.36 -8.74
CA GLN A 395 10.36 -20.58 -8.36
C GLN A 395 9.44 -20.75 -9.58
N GLU A 396 9.66 -19.98 -10.67
CA GLU A 396 8.87 -20.14 -11.90
C GLU A 396 9.08 -21.53 -12.52
N GLU A 397 10.33 -21.99 -12.63
CA GLU A 397 10.65 -23.33 -13.13
C GLU A 397 10.01 -24.42 -12.25
N TYR A 398 10.03 -24.25 -10.93
CA TYR A 398 9.41 -25.17 -10.01
C TYR A 398 7.90 -25.25 -10.19
N VAL A 399 7.22 -24.11 -10.36
CA VAL A 399 5.78 -24.09 -10.65
C VAL A 399 5.47 -24.75 -11.99
N GLU A 400 6.31 -24.57 -13.02
CA GLU A 400 6.19 -25.27 -14.30
C GLU A 400 6.28 -26.80 -14.13
N GLU A 401 7.18 -27.29 -13.28
CA GLU A 401 7.29 -28.72 -12.98
C GLU A 401 6.06 -29.25 -12.22
N LEU A 402 5.50 -28.45 -11.28
CA LEU A 402 4.23 -28.78 -10.61
C LEU A 402 3.07 -28.87 -11.61
N LEU A 403 2.96 -27.92 -12.52
CA LEU A 403 1.95 -27.91 -13.60
C LEU A 403 2.10 -29.13 -14.54
N ALA A 404 3.34 -29.56 -14.79
CA ALA A 404 3.63 -30.74 -15.61
C ALA A 404 3.14 -32.06 -14.98
N THR A 405 2.82 -32.10 -13.67
CA THR A 405 2.21 -33.26 -13.02
C THR A 405 0.76 -33.51 -13.49
N GLY A 406 0.14 -32.54 -14.17
CA GLY A 406 -1.26 -32.58 -14.60
C GLY A 406 -2.28 -32.36 -13.48
N LYS A 407 -1.84 -32.04 -12.29
CA LYS A 407 -2.72 -31.71 -11.13
C LYS A 407 -3.11 -30.23 -11.13
N PRO A 408 -4.30 -29.88 -10.65
CA PRO A 408 -4.68 -28.48 -10.45
C PRO A 408 -3.70 -27.79 -9.49
N VAL A 409 -3.13 -26.65 -9.92
CA VAL A 409 -2.23 -25.83 -9.10
C VAL A 409 -2.98 -24.54 -8.72
N VAL A 410 -3.09 -24.29 -7.43
CA VAL A 410 -3.48 -22.99 -6.84
C VAL A 410 -2.21 -22.26 -6.49
N LEU A 411 -1.94 -21.15 -7.17
CA LEU A 411 -0.77 -20.31 -6.94
C LEU A 411 -1.12 -19.25 -5.91
N VAL A 412 -0.41 -19.22 -4.78
CA VAL A 412 -0.50 -18.17 -3.76
C VAL A 412 0.78 -17.37 -3.79
N VAL A 413 0.69 -16.12 -4.24
CA VAL A 413 1.84 -15.23 -4.41
C VAL A 413 1.94 -14.29 -3.22
N PHE A 414 3.05 -14.37 -2.51
CA PHE A 414 3.41 -13.43 -1.45
C PHE A 414 4.46 -12.44 -1.98
N GLY A 415 4.47 -11.23 -1.47
CA GLY A 415 5.47 -10.24 -1.83
C GLY A 415 4.92 -8.82 -1.88
N GLY A 416 5.84 -7.87 -1.79
CA GLY A 416 5.53 -6.43 -1.73
C GLY A 416 5.29 -5.77 -3.09
N ARG A 417 5.55 -6.47 -4.20
CA ARG A 417 5.42 -5.94 -5.57
C ARG A 417 4.53 -6.82 -6.44
N ALA A 418 3.99 -6.24 -7.50
CA ALA A 418 3.26 -6.96 -8.55
C ALA A 418 4.25 -7.76 -9.42
N GLN A 419 4.38 -9.07 -9.16
CA GLN A 419 5.38 -9.91 -9.80
C GLN A 419 4.91 -10.43 -11.17
N VAL A 420 5.80 -10.45 -12.17
CA VAL A 420 5.49 -10.96 -13.52
C VAL A 420 5.31 -12.48 -13.47
N ILE A 421 4.05 -12.90 -13.42
CA ILE A 421 3.64 -14.31 -13.31
C ILE A 421 2.69 -14.75 -14.45
N SER A 422 2.39 -13.90 -15.41
CA SER A 422 1.34 -14.11 -16.43
C SER A 422 1.46 -15.43 -17.17
N LYS A 423 2.71 -15.87 -17.44
CA LYS A 423 2.96 -17.12 -18.17
C LYS A 423 2.48 -18.36 -17.41
N ILE A 424 2.76 -18.43 -16.11
CA ILE A 424 2.33 -19.55 -15.24
C ILE A 424 0.90 -19.38 -14.78
N ALA A 425 0.47 -18.16 -14.50
CA ALA A 425 -0.88 -17.83 -14.01
C ALA A 425 -1.98 -18.38 -14.92
N LYS A 426 -1.86 -18.21 -16.24
CA LYS A 426 -2.83 -18.69 -17.25
C LYS A 426 -2.98 -20.21 -17.29
N ARG A 427 -2.05 -20.95 -16.68
CA ARG A 427 -2.05 -22.41 -16.62
C ARG A 427 -2.42 -22.92 -15.22
N CYS A 428 -2.37 -22.07 -14.22
CA CYS A 428 -2.83 -22.39 -12.88
C CYS A 428 -4.35 -22.52 -12.82
N ALA A 429 -4.86 -23.34 -11.89
CA ALA A 429 -6.28 -23.49 -11.65
C ALA A 429 -6.88 -22.30 -10.89
N ALA A 430 -6.08 -21.66 -10.06
CA ALA A 430 -6.38 -20.37 -9.42
C ALA A 430 -5.09 -19.62 -9.08
N VAL A 431 -5.20 -18.29 -8.96
CA VAL A 431 -4.10 -17.41 -8.55
C VAL A 431 -4.60 -16.42 -7.51
N ILE A 432 -3.89 -16.35 -6.39
CA ILE A 432 -4.14 -15.44 -5.28
C ILE A 432 -2.92 -14.56 -5.08
N GLN A 433 -3.10 -13.24 -5.01
CA GLN A 433 -2.09 -12.29 -4.54
C GLN A 433 -2.36 -12.00 -3.06
N ALA A 434 -1.46 -12.45 -2.21
CA ALA A 434 -1.61 -12.33 -0.75
C ALA A 434 -0.89 -11.10 -0.17
N TRP A 435 0.02 -10.47 -0.91
CA TRP A 435 0.90 -9.39 -0.43
C TRP A 435 1.74 -9.83 0.79
N TYR A 436 1.93 -8.95 1.78
CA TYR A 436 2.40 -9.26 3.13
C TYR A 436 1.23 -9.10 4.10
N PRO A 437 0.45 -10.17 4.37
CA PRO A 437 -0.88 -10.04 4.97
C PRO A 437 -0.87 -9.88 6.50
N GLY A 438 0.31 -9.80 7.13
CA GLY A 438 0.41 -9.57 8.56
C GLY A 438 0.27 -10.82 9.44
N GLU A 439 0.13 -10.61 10.76
CA GLU A 439 0.20 -11.68 11.77
C GLU A 439 -0.92 -12.75 11.65
N GLU A 440 -2.09 -12.39 11.12
CA GLU A 440 -3.20 -13.32 10.85
C GLU A 440 -3.33 -13.68 9.37
N GLY A 441 -2.30 -13.39 8.58
CA GLY A 441 -2.29 -13.62 7.15
C GLY A 441 -2.48 -15.09 6.75
N GLY A 442 -1.83 -15.99 7.47
CA GLY A 442 -2.00 -17.44 7.25
C GLY A 442 -3.45 -17.88 7.44
N THR A 443 -4.12 -17.40 8.50
CA THR A 443 -5.53 -17.66 8.80
C THR A 443 -6.43 -17.15 7.68
N ALA A 444 -6.21 -15.90 7.23
CA ALA A 444 -7.01 -15.28 6.18
C ALA A 444 -6.88 -16.01 4.82
N VAL A 445 -5.65 -16.38 4.42
CA VAL A 445 -5.42 -17.15 3.18
C VAL A 445 -6.06 -18.54 3.28
N ALA A 446 -5.91 -19.24 4.41
CA ALA A 446 -6.52 -20.57 4.60
C ALA A 446 -8.05 -20.52 4.53
N ASP A 447 -8.67 -19.50 5.13
CA ASP A 447 -10.13 -19.33 5.11
C ASP A 447 -10.67 -19.01 3.71
N ILE A 448 -9.91 -18.25 2.91
CA ILE A 448 -10.20 -18.05 1.48
C ILE A 448 -10.08 -19.39 0.75
N LEU A 449 -8.96 -20.10 0.90
CA LEU A 449 -8.76 -21.38 0.20
C LEU A 449 -9.87 -22.39 0.50
N TYR A 450 -10.31 -22.49 1.76
CA TYR A 450 -11.40 -23.40 2.13
C TYR A 450 -12.81 -22.87 1.86
N GLY A 451 -12.96 -21.58 1.52
CA GLY A 451 -14.24 -20.97 1.22
C GLY A 451 -15.07 -20.55 2.42
N LYS A 452 -14.45 -20.40 3.60
CA LYS A 452 -15.12 -19.81 4.77
C LYS A 452 -15.47 -18.34 4.53
N ILE A 453 -14.60 -17.64 3.78
CA ILE A 453 -14.82 -16.28 3.29
C ILE A 453 -14.61 -16.22 1.79
N SER A 454 -15.34 -15.35 1.11
CA SER A 454 -15.14 -15.04 -0.30
C SER A 454 -14.16 -13.88 -0.44
N PRO A 455 -13.13 -13.98 -1.30
CA PRO A 455 -12.23 -12.85 -1.56
C PRO A 455 -13.01 -11.67 -2.13
N SER A 456 -12.62 -10.46 -1.74
CA SER A 456 -13.29 -9.22 -2.13
C SER A 456 -12.34 -8.06 -2.38
N ALA A 457 -11.05 -8.26 -2.14
CA ALA A 457 -10.05 -7.22 -2.36
C ALA A 457 -9.86 -6.91 -3.86
N LYS A 458 -9.36 -5.72 -4.13
CA LYS A 458 -9.05 -5.23 -5.47
C LYS A 458 -7.60 -4.78 -5.53
N LEU A 459 -6.96 -4.93 -6.69
CA LEU A 459 -5.60 -4.45 -6.92
C LEU A 459 -5.52 -2.93 -6.79
N SER A 460 -4.57 -2.47 -6.02
CA SER A 460 -4.21 -1.05 -5.88
C SER A 460 -3.14 -0.59 -6.88
N VAL A 461 -2.68 -1.50 -7.73
CA VAL A 461 -1.70 -1.26 -8.79
C VAL A 461 -2.08 -2.03 -10.04
N SER A 462 -1.69 -1.51 -11.21
CA SER A 462 -1.73 -2.24 -12.48
C SER A 462 -0.67 -3.35 -12.46
N TYR A 463 -1.09 -4.58 -12.68
CA TYR A 463 -0.25 -5.77 -12.56
C TYR A 463 0.42 -6.10 -13.89
N PRO A 464 1.76 -6.12 -14.00
CA PRO A 464 2.45 -6.26 -15.28
C PRO A 464 2.44 -7.71 -15.82
N ASN A 465 2.44 -7.85 -17.15
CA ASN A 465 2.62 -9.15 -17.82
C ASN A 465 4.05 -9.37 -18.35
N THR A 466 4.90 -8.36 -18.23
CA THR A 466 6.30 -8.38 -18.64
C THR A 466 7.12 -7.51 -17.70
N GLU A 467 8.45 -7.62 -17.77
CA GLU A 467 9.35 -6.73 -17.05
C GLU A 467 9.13 -5.29 -17.51
N VAL A 468 8.84 -4.40 -16.57
CA VAL A 468 8.63 -2.97 -16.81
C VAL A 468 9.30 -2.14 -15.72
N TYR A 469 9.94 -1.06 -16.13
CA TYR A 469 10.62 -0.10 -15.26
C TYR A 469 10.01 1.30 -15.41
N GLU A 470 9.07 1.44 -16.32
CA GLU A 470 8.34 2.66 -16.59
C GLU A 470 6.93 2.59 -16.00
N PRO A 471 6.28 3.74 -15.77
CA PRO A 471 4.88 3.77 -15.34
C PRO A 471 3.94 3.02 -16.29
N ILE A 472 3.05 2.21 -15.71
CA ILE A 472 1.95 1.53 -16.42
C ILE A 472 0.60 1.82 -15.75
N CYS A 473 0.50 2.96 -15.04
CA CYS A 473 -0.66 3.33 -14.26
C CYS A 473 -1.93 3.42 -15.11
N TYR A 474 -3.04 2.96 -14.55
CA TYR A 474 -4.34 2.92 -15.24
C TYR A 474 -4.82 4.29 -15.72
N ASN A 475 -4.44 5.36 -15.03
CA ASN A 475 -4.95 6.72 -15.25
C ASN A 475 -4.26 7.47 -16.39
N TYR A 476 -3.19 6.91 -16.98
CA TYR A 476 -2.54 7.51 -18.17
C TYR A 476 -3.28 7.26 -19.49
N SER A 477 -4.20 6.29 -19.52
CA SER A 477 -4.99 6.00 -20.71
C SER A 477 -6.36 5.43 -20.34
N THR A 478 -7.38 5.75 -21.15
CA THR A 478 -8.69 5.07 -21.05
C THR A 478 -8.67 3.65 -21.62
N ARG A 479 -7.57 3.24 -22.24
CA ARG A 479 -7.34 1.88 -22.73
C ARG A 479 -6.31 1.22 -21.86
N GLN A 480 -6.49 -0.09 -21.60
CA GLN A 480 -5.49 -0.88 -20.89
C GLN A 480 -4.18 -0.90 -21.67
N ASP A 481 -3.08 -0.63 -20.97
CA ASP A 481 -1.73 -0.82 -21.51
C ASP A 481 -1.53 -2.30 -21.85
N ALA A 482 -0.96 -2.60 -23.01
CA ALA A 482 -0.70 -3.96 -23.44
C ALA A 482 0.28 -4.73 -22.52
N ARG A 483 1.04 -4.01 -21.70
CA ARG A 483 1.95 -4.57 -20.69
C ARG A 483 1.26 -4.94 -19.37
N VAL A 484 -0.02 -4.66 -19.23
CA VAL A 484 -0.82 -4.95 -18.01
C VAL A 484 -1.59 -6.25 -18.19
N GLU A 485 -1.44 -7.19 -17.27
CA GLU A 485 -2.22 -8.43 -17.19
C GLU A 485 -3.55 -8.18 -16.48
N TRP A 486 -3.50 -7.67 -15.25
CA TRP A 486 -4.69 -7.31 -14.48
C TRP A 486 -4.67 -5.81 -14.15
N PRO A 487 -5.73 -5.07 -14.52
CA PRO A 487 -5.76 -3.63 -14.35
C PRO A 487 -5.96 -3.21 -12.88
N PHE A 488 -5.66 -1.96 -12.59
CA PHE A 488 -6.03 -1.33 -11.31
C PHE A 488 -7.51 -1.55 -10.97
N GLY A 489 -7.79 -1.86 -9.72
CA GLY A 489 -9.13 -2.15 -9.23
C GLY A 489 -9.63 -3.56 -9.53
N TYR A 490 -8.87 -4.41 -10.22
CA TYR A 490 -9.24 -5.79 -10.53
C TYR A 490 -9.18 -6.70 -9.31
N GLY A 491 -10.11 -7.65 -9.25
CA GLY A 491 -10.16 -8.72 -8.27
C GLY A 491 -11.47 -9.50 -8.39
N LEU A 492 -11.36 -10.83 -8.32
CA LEU A 492 -12.47 -11.76 -8.42
C LEU A 492 -13.08 -12.08 -7.05
N SER A 493 -14.24 -12.71 -7.08
CA SER A 493 -14.98 -13.23 -5.93
C SER A 493 -15.47 -14.65 -6.21
N TYR A 494 -15.95 -15.38 -5.20
CA TYR A 494 -16.61 -16.66 -5.37
C TYR A 494 -18.06 -16.52 -5.84
N THR A 495 -18.50 -15.30 -6.10
CA THR A 495 -19.81 -14.96 -6.66
C THR A 495 -19.69 -13.95 -7.79
N THR A 496 -20.79 -13.58 -8.39
CA THR A 496 -20.86 -12.57 -9.45
C THR A 496 -21.82 -11.45 -9.06
N PHE A 497 -21.57 -10.25 -9.60
CA PHE A 497 -22.38 -9.08 -9.32
C PHE A 497 -22.90 -8.42 -10.60
N ALA A 498 -24.13 -7.93 -10.56
CA ALA A 498 -24.73 -7.13 -11.62
C ALA A 498 -24.96 -5.70 -11.13
N TYR A 499 -24.70 -4.73 -12.01
CA TYR A 499 -24.90 -3.30 -11.75
C TYR A 499 -26.02 -2.78 -12.64
N LYS A 500 -26.95 -2.00 -12.07
CA LYS A 500 -28.12 -1.47 -12.79
C LYS A 500 -28.55 -0.11 -12.26
N ASN A 501 -29.49 0.51 -12.96
CA ASN A 501 -30.29 1.65 -12.52
C ASN A 501 -29.45 2.88 -12.10
N LEU A 502 -28.41 3.22 -12.90
CA LEU A 502 -27.64 4.43 -12.68
C LEU A 502 -28.53 5.67 -12.81
N GLN A 503 -28.53 6.50 -11.79
CA GLN A 503 -29.19 7.79 -11.72
C GLN A 503 -28.18 8.85 -11.24
N ALA A 504 -27.84 9.78 -12.09
CA ALA A 504 -27.04 10.95 -11.75
C ALA A 504 -27.61 12.15 -12.50
N VAL A 505 -27.27 13.35 -12.08
CA VAL A 505 -27.66 14.58 -12.83
C VAL A 505 -26.96 14.60 -14.18
N LYS A 506 -27.64 15.10 -15.22
CA LYS A 506 -27.04 15.30 -16.55
C LYS A 506 -26.30 16.63 -16.65
N GLU A 507 -26.77 17.62 -15.91
CA GLU A 507 -26.16 18.94 -15.81
C GLU A 507 -25.92 19.29 -14.34
N LEU A 508 -24.78 19.85 -14.04
CA LEU A 508 -24.38 20.33 -12.74
C LEU A 508 -23.75 21.71 -12.90
N SER A 509 -24.21 22.68 -12.12
CA SER A 509 -23.57 23.99 -12.10
C SER A 509 -22.20 23.92 -11.43
N THR A 510 -21.20 24.59 -11.99
CA THR A 510 -19.89 24.80 -11.37
C THR A 510 -19.96 25.46 -9.99
N ALA A 511 -21.04 26.21 -9.73
CA ALA A 511 -21.32 26.84 -8.44
C ALA A 511 -22.05 25.92 -7.45
N SER A 512 -22.50 24.73 -7.86
CA SER A 512 -23.09 23.74 -6.95
C SER A 512 -22.03 23.11 -6.08
N GLU A 513 -22.38 22.78 -4.83
CA GLU A 513 -21.45 22.10 -3.93
C GLU A 513 -21.27 20.62 -4.32
N SER A 514 -22.37 19.92 -4.59
CA SER A 514 -22.37 18.48 -4.81
C SER A 514 -23.60 17.98 -5.57
N SER A 515 -23.57 16.72 -5.97
CA SER A 515 -24.69 15.97 -6.50
C SER A 515 -24.64 14.51 -6.02
N ASN A 516 -25.78 13.83 -5.98
CA ASN A 516 -25.87 12.42 -5.62
C ASN A 516 -25.89 11.52 -6.85
N ILE A 517 -25.16 10.44 -6.77
CA ILE A 517 -25.11 9.36 -7.74
C ILE A 517 -25.74 8.13 -7.09
N TYR A 518 -26.73 7.52 -7.76
CA TYR A 518 -27.39 6.29 -7.30
C TYR A 518 -27.22 5.19 -8.33
N PHE A 519 -26.98 3.99 -7.85
CA PHE A 519 -26.99 2.77 -8.66
C PHE A 519 -27.32 1.56 -7.78
N GLU A 520 -27.58 0.44 -8.39
CA GLU A 520 -27.91 -0.80 -7.70
C GLU A 520 -26.84 -1.85 -8.00
N VAL A 521 -26.46 -2.62 -6.97
CA VAL A 521 -25.60 -3.79 -7.09
C VAL A 521 -26.34 -5.01 -6.55
N THR A 522 -26.37 -6.06 -7.35
CA THR A 522 -27.02 -7.34 -7.04
C THR A 522 -26.01 -8.46 -7.02
N ASN A 523 -25.97 -9.27 -5.96
CA ASN A 523 -25.25 -10.53 -5.95
C ASN A 523 -26.03 -11.57 -6.78
N THR A 524 -25.51 -11.94 -7.94
CA THR A 524 -26.20 -12.85 -8.88
C THR A 524 -25.78 -14.31 -8.73
N GLY A 525 -24.83 -14.60 -7.83
CA GLY A 525 -24.37 -15.96 -7.56
C GLY A 525 -24.96 -16.56 -6.29
N LYS A 526 -24.26 -17.55 -5.72
CA LYS A 526 -24.76 -18.38 -4.61
C LYS A 526 -24.02 -18.19 -3.30
N VAL A 527 -22.95 -17.38 -3.27
CA VAL A 527 -22.10 -17.16 -2.10
C VAL A 527 -22.27 -15.73 -1.62
N ARG A 528 -22.40 -15.52 -0.30
CA ARG A 528 -22.35 -14.21 0.31
C ARG A 528 -20.96 -13.62 0.08
N ALA A 529 -20.88 -12.40 -0.41
CA ALA A 529 -19.62 -11.72 -0.64
C ALA A 529 -19.78 -10.21 -0.61
N ASP A 530 -18.63 -9.53 -0.52
CA ASP A 530 -18.54 -8.08 -0.68
C ASP A 530 -18.14 -7.75 -2.12
N GLU A 531 -18.72 -6.69 -2.66
CA GLU A 531 -18.28 -6.02 -3.89
C GLU A 531 -17.72 -4.64 -3.55
N ILE A 532 -16.69 -4.23 -4.29
CA ILE A 532 -16.17 -2.87 -4.24
C ILE A 532 -16.52 -2.18 -5.56
N ALA A 533 -17.60 -1.43 -5.55
CA ALA A 533 -18.00 -0.61 -6.69
C ALA A 533 -17.13 0.64 -6.75
N GLN A 534 -16.52 0.90 -7.91
CA GLN A 534 -15.57 1.98 -8.15
C GLN A 534 -16.19 3.02 -9.06
N VAL A 535 -16.01 4.29 -8.73
CA VAL A 535 -16.52 5.44 -9.47
C VAL A 535 -15.35 6.20 -10.08
N TYR A 536 -15.35 6.29 -11.40
CA TYR A 536 -14.33 6.98 -12.17
C TYR A 536 -14.91 8.18 -12.92
N LEU A 537 -14.09 9.18 -13.13
CA LEU A 537 -14.41 10.35 -13.94
C LEU A 537 -13.45 10.43 -15.13
N SER A 538 -13.98 10.65 -16.32
CA SER A 538 -13.21 10.86 -17.55
C SER A 538 -13.64 12.18 -18.20
N PRO A 539 -12.73 13.16 -18.40
CA PRO A 539 -13.01 14.34 -19.20
C PRO A 539 -13.18 13.95 -20.67
N THR A 540 -14.22 14.44 -21.33
CA THR A 540 -14.49 14.16 -22.75
C THR A 540 -14.36 15.40 -23.65
N GLN A 541 -14.57 16.60 -23.08
CA GLN A 541 -14.42 17.88 -23.75
C GLN A 541 -13.76 18.89 -22.81
N SER A 542 -12.62 18.50 -22.22
CA SER A 542 -11.80 19.36 -21.40
C SER A 542 -10.34 18.92 -21.58
N ASN A 543 -9.45 19.87 -21.80
CA ASN A 543 -8.00 19.64 -21.89
C ASN A 543 -7.29 20.07 -20.60
N GLN A 544 -8.05 20.20 -19.50
CA GLN A 544 -7.52 20.77 -18.26
C GLN A 544 -7.11 19.72 -17.24
N GLN A 545 -7.68 18.51 -17.25
CA GLN A 545 -7.29 17.44 -16.37
C GLN A 545 -6.01 16.76 -16.89
N ILE A 546 -5.16 16.31 -15.95
CA ILE A 546 -3.91 15.60 -16.28
C ILE A 546 -4.18 14.18 -16.77
N HIS A 547 -5.20 13.52 -16.21
CA HIS A 547 -5.50 12.14 -16.50
C HIS A 547 -6.79 11.95 -17.29
N PRO A 548 -6.79 11.07 -18.28
CA PRO A 548 -7.98 10.76 -19.08
C PRO A 548 -9.05 9.94 -18.34
N ILE A 549 -8.69 9.35 -17.20
CA ILE A 549 -9.57 8.64 -16.27
C ILE A 549 -9.00 8.72 -14.86
N GLN A 550 -9.83 8.98 -13.85
CA GLN A 550 -9.42 9.08 -12.46
C GLN A 550 -10.45 8.40 -11.54
N LEU A 551 -9.98 7.64 -10.56
CA LEU A 551 -10.81 7.18 -9.44
C LEU A 551 -11.23 8.38 -8.61
N GLN A 552 -12.54 8.50 -8.32
CA GLN A 552 -13.11 9.61 -7.57
C GLN A 552 -14.11 9.15 -6.50
N GLY A 553 -14.24 7.83 -6.33
CA GLY A 553 -15.07 7.24 -5.28
C GLY A 553 -15.09 5.73 -5.33
N PHE A 554 -15.39 5.11 -4.20
CA PHE A 554 -15.64 3.68 -4.12
C PHE A 554 -16.53 3.33 -2.93
N ALA A 555 -17.22 2.19 -3.02
CA ALA A 555 -18.08 1.69 -1.95
C ALA A 555 -17.91 0.18 -1.80
N ARG A 556 -17.68 -0.30 -0.57
CA ARG A 556 -17.76 -1.72 -0.21
C ARG A 556 -19.20 -2.07 0.16
N ILE A 557 -19.73 -3.10 -0.46
CA ILE A 557 -21.15 -3.48 -0.38
C ILE A 557 -21.23 -4.97 -0.09
N SER A 558 -21.65 -5.35 1.12
CA SER A 558 -21.87 -6.75 1.51
C SER A 558 -23.24 -7.23 1.01
N LEU A 559 -23.30 -8.35 0.29
CA LEU A 559 -24.52 -8.86 -0.35
C LEU A 559 -24.67 -10.37 -0.14
N ASN A 560 -25.83 -10.79 0.34
CA ASN A 560 -26.24 -12.19 0.33
C ASN A 560 -26.60 -12.64 -1.09
N PRO A 561 -26.65 -13.95 -1.38
CA PRO A 561 -27.13 -14.45 -2.67
C PRO A 561 -28.51 -13.89 -3.04
N GLY A 562 -28.63 -13.32 -4.23
CA GLY A 562 -29.85 -12.71 -4.74
C GLY A 562 -30.17 -11.32 -4.16
N GLU A 563 -29.42 -10.83 -3.18
CA GLU A 563 -29.66 -9.52 -2.57
C GLU A 563 -29.25 -8.39 -3.52
N THR A 564 -30.07 -7.35 -3.56
CA THR A 564 -29.80 -6.09 -4.26
C THR A 564 -29.72 -4.95 -3.24
N LYS A 565 -28.68 -4.15 -3.32
CA LYS A 565 -28.58 -2.91 -2.54
C LYS A 565 -28.47 -1.70 -3.45
N ARG A 566 -29.19 -0.65 -3.10
CA ARG A 566 -29.02 0.68 -3.69
C ARG A 566 -27.88 1.39 -3.01
N VAL A 567 -26.92 1.85 -3.80
CA VAL A 567 -25.76 2.63 -3.37
C VAL A 567 -26.02 4.09 -3.68
N CYS A 568 -25.76 4.97 -2.72
CA CYS A 568 -25.77 6.41 -2.91
C CYS A 568 -24.38 6.97 -2.63
N ILE A 569 -23.81 7.69 -3.59
CA ILE A 569 -22.54 8.39 -3.43
C ILE A 569 -22.78 9.88 -3.66
N LYS A 570 -22.50 10.68 -2.66
CA LYS A 570 -22.44 12.15 -2.77
C LYS A 570 -21.11 12.52 -3.44
N PHE A 571 -21.20 13.15 -4.57
CA PHE A 571 -20.07 13.55 -5.40
C PHE A 571 -19.95 15.07 -5.39
N TYR A 572 -18.78 15.59 -5.11
CA TYR A 572 -18.54 17.02 -4.97
C TYR A 572 -18.03 17.66 -6.26
N THR A 573 -18.42 18.92 -6.52
CA THR A 573 -18.00 19.65 -7.73
C THR A 573 -16.49 19.90 -7.76
N ASP A 574 -15.83 19.97 -6.61
CA ASP A 574 -14.38 20.06 -6.51
C ASP A 574 -13.65 18.88 -7.20
N GLN A 575 -14.29 17.71 -7.30
CA GLN A 575 -13.72 16.51 -7.95
C GLN A 575 -13.65 16.61 -9.48
N PHE A 576 -14.32 17.59 -10.09
CA PHE A 576 -14.20 17.94 -11.51
C PHE A 576 -13.13 19.01 -11.77
N GLY A 577 -12.53 19.53 -10.72
CA GLY A 577 -11.59 20.64 -10.81
C GLY A 577 -10.19 20.20 -11.26
N TYR A 578 -9.36 21.22 -11.46
CA TYR A 578 -7.96 21.06 -11.84
C TYR A 578 -7.11 22.19 -11.23
N TYR A 579 -5.83 21.91 -11.05
CA TYR A 579 -4.86 22.90 -10.60
C TYR A 579 -4.44 23.85 -11.74
N SER A 580 -4.21 25.12 -11.42
CA SER A 580 -3.49 26.03 -12.29
C SER A 580 -2.65 27.03 -11.51
N HIS A 581 -1.55 27.46 -12.13
CA HIS A 581 -0.65 28.46 -11.60
C HIS A 581 -0.62 29.65 -12.57
N GLN A 582 -1.51 30.61 -12.37
CA GLN A 582 -1.57 31.85 -13.15
C GLN A 582 -1.29 33.04 -12.20
N GLY A 583 -0.02 33.19 -11.81
CA GLY A 583 0.40 34.13 -10.78
C GLY A 583 0.25 33.64 -9.35
N ASN A 584 -0.83 32.94 -9.04
CA ASN A 584 -1.08 32.25 -7.76
C ASN A 584 -1.47 30.80 -7.99
N ARG A 585 -1.11 29.92 -7.07
CA ARG A 585 -1.58 28.53 -7.01
C ARG A 585 -3.07 28.53 -6.69
N GLN A 586 -3.88 27.85 -7.50
CA GLN A 586 -5.33 27.85 -7.35
C GLN A 586 -5.98 26.60 -7.90
N TRP A 587 -7.13 26.23 -7.32
CA TRP A 587 -8.02 25.18 -7.79
C TRP A 587 -9.15 25.78 -8.63
N ASN A 588 -9.35 25.23 -9.82
CA ASN A 588 -10.33 25.74 -10.77
C ASN A 588 -11.39 24.68 -11.08
N ILE A 589 -12.64 25.08 -11.11
CA ILE A 589 -13.77 24.29 -11.60
C ILE A 589 -14.32 25.02 -12.82
N ALA A 590 -14.16 24.44 -14.01
CA ALA A 590 -14.59 25.04 -15.25
C ALA A 590 -15.72 24.25 -15.91
N PRO A 591 -16.57 24.90 -16.73
CA PRO A 591 -17.52 24.22 -17.59
C PRO A 591 -16.82 23.17 -18.46
N GLY A 592 -17.48 22.04 -18.66
CA GLY A 592 -16.92 20.95 -19.46
C GLY A 592 -17.83 19.72 -19.47
N THR A 593 -17.45 18.74 -20.27
CA THR A 593 -18.21 17.49 -20.40
C THR A 593 -17.37 16.32 -19.89
N TYR A 594 -17.98 15.51 -19.05
CA TYR A 594 -17.34 14.39 -18.38
C TYR A 594 -18.17 13.13 -18.55
N GLU A 595 -17.52 11.97 -18.59
CA GLU A 595 -18.16 10.66 -18.49
C GLU A 595 -17.96 10.11 -17.08
N LEU A 596 -19.04 9.98 -16.34
CA LEU A 596 -19.10 9.23 -15.09
C LEU A 596 -19.14 7.75 -15.42
N LYS A 597 -18.24 6.96 -14.83
CA LYS A 597 -18.10 5.53 -15.04
C LYS A 597 -18.19 4.79 -13.72
N ILE A 598 -19.00 3.74 -13.64
CA ILE A 598 -19.08 2.89 -12.46
C ILE A 598 -18.74 1.47 -12.88
N GLY A 599 -17.83 0.84 -12.17
CA GLY A 599 -17.32 -0.48 -12.52
C GLY A 599 -16.76 -1.28 -11.37
N ALA A 600 -16.30 -2.48 -11.68
CA ALA A 600 -15.63 -3.40 -10.77
C ALA A 600 -14.09 -3.28 -10.86
N SER A 601 -13.58 -2.55 -11.86
CA SER A 601 -12.18 -2.15 -12.03
C SER A 601 -12.08 -0.97 -12.99
N SER A 602 -10.88 -0.42 -13.20
CA SER A 602 -10.63 0.64 -14.18
C SER A 602 -10.97 0.24 -15.63
N GLN A 603 -11.02 -1.05 -15.94
CA GLN A 603 -11.35 -1.58 -17.27
C GLN A 603 -12.71 -2.33 -17.33
N ASP A 604 -13.23 -2.83 -16.22
CA ASP A 604 -14.56 -3.43 -16.14
C ASP A 604 -15.62 -2.38 -15.77
N ILE A 605 -15.90 -1.48 -16.71
CA ILE A 605 -16.91 -0.42 -16.56
C ILE A 605 -18.29 -0.95 -16.95
N ARG A 606 -19.22 -0.94 -16.03
CA ARG A 606 -20.56 -1.53 -16.18
C ARG A 606 -21.67 -0.51 -16.38
N LEU A 607 -21.52 0.69 -15.85
CA LEU A 607 -22.48 1.78 -16.02
C LEU A 607 -21.75 3.05 -16.40
N LYS A 608 -22.38 3.86 -17.27
CA LYS A 608 -21.84 5.13 -17.74
C LYS A 608 -22.94 6.17 -17.86
N GLN A 609 -22.61 7.42 -17.57
CA GLN A 609 -23.48 8.57 -17.81
C GLN A 609 -22.65 9.82 -18.08
N GLN A 610 -23.04 10.58 -19.07
CA GLN A 610 -22.47 11.90 -19.32
C GLN A 610 -22.97 12.91 -18.29
N ILE A 611 -22.09 13.76 -17.79
CA ILE A 611 -22.37 14.90 -16.94
C ILE A 611 -21.76 16.14 -17.61
N VAL A 612 -22.57 17.19 -17.74
CA VAL A 612 -22.12 18.49 -18.26
C VAL A 612 -22.02 19.47 -17.09
N LEU A 613 -20.84 20.02 -16.84
CA LEU A 613 -20.69 21.17 -15.97
C LEU A 613 -21.03 22.46 -16.75
N THR A 614 -21.91 23.27 -16.17
CA THR A 614 -22.39 24.51 -16.74
C THR A 614 -22.17 25.68 -15.79
N GLY A 615 -22.22 26.93 -16.32
CA GLY A 615 -22.03 28.16 -15.54
C GLY A 615 -20.65 28.78 -15.74
N ASP A 616 -20.28 29.70 -14.87
CA ASP A 616 -18.99 30.39 -14.92
C ASP A 616 -17.87 29.55 -14.30
N LYS A 617 -16.63 29.83 -14.67
CA LYS A 617 -15.46 29.22 -14.02
C LYS A 617 -15.39 29.68 -12.56
N VAL A 618 -15.35 28.72 -11.65
CA VAL A 618 -15.11 28.96 -10.21
C VAL A 618 -13.63 28.78 -9.91
N VAL A 619 -13.06 29.72 -9.16
CA VAL A 619 -11.65 29.72 -8.75
C VAL A 619 -11.58 29.76 -7.23
N LYS A 620 -10.83 28.83 -6.66
CA LYS A 620 -10.60 28.71 -5.21
C LYS A 620 -9.09 28.70 -4.91
N PRO A 621 -8.63 29.19 -3.76
CA PRO A 621 -7.23 29.00 -3.37
C PRO A 621 -6.89 27.53 -3.19
N LEU A 622 -7.80 26.74 -2.62
CA LEU A 622 -7.69 25.31 -2.34
C LEU A 622 -9.05 24.62 -2.55
N ARG A 623 -9.05 23.29 -2.65
CA ARG A 623 -10.27 22.48 -2.62
C ARG A 623 -10.97 22.57 -1.26
N ASP A 624 -12.29 22.58 -1.26
CA ASP A 624 -13.09 22.46 -0.03
C ASP A 624 -13.42 20.99 0.28
N HIS A 625 -13.64 20.20 -0.77
CA HIS A 625 -13.97 18.77 -0.69
C HIS A 625 -13.01 17.93 -1.54
N TYR A 626 -12.53 16.84 -0.96
CA TYR A 626 -11.54 15.96 -1.56
C TYR A 626 -12.12 14.61 -1.95
N PHE A 627 -13.06 14.09 -1.15
CA PHE A 627 -13.56 12.73 -1.26
C PHE A 627 -15.06 12.72 -1.47
N SER A 628 -15.53 11.78 -2.30
CA SER A 628 -16.93 11.42 -2.32
C SER A 628 -17.35 10.73 -1.02
N GLU A 629 -18.63 10.79 -0.67
CA GLU A 629 -19.19 10.20 0.53
C GLU A 629 -20.21 9.12 0.17
N VAL A 630 -20.05 7.92 0.76
CA VAL A 630 -21.08 6.88 0.67
C VAL A 630 -22.17 7.20 1.69
N ILE A 631 -23.36 7.52 1.19
CA ILE A 631 -24.53 7.77 2.04
C ILE A 631 -25.19 6.43 2.35
N ARG A 632 -25.23 6.08 3.62
CA ARG A 632 -25.81 4.82 4.12
C ARG A 632 -27.29 4.93 4.41
#